data_4a756cfa94158f27f728fb872b5639bb
#
_entry.id   4a756cfa94158f27f728fb872b5639bb
#
_cell.length_a   1.000
_cell.length_b   1.000
_cell.length_c   1.000
_cell.angle_alpha   90.00
_cell.angle_beta   90.00
_cell.angle_gamma   90.00
#
_symmetry.space_group_name_H-M   'P 1'
#
loop_
_entity.id
_entity.type
_entity.pdbx_description
1 polymer ?
#
loop_
_entity_poly.entity_id
_entity_poly.type
_entity_poly.pdbx_seq_one_letter_code
_entity_poly.pdbx_strand_id
1 'polypeptide(L)'
;MDFIEQLLKLSRYTAILVVVDCLMKQAIFIPTHDTITSDNLTKLFVLHVFSKHSVPSHVTSDCGSKFISHFFRSLGKALDMRLHFTLGYHPEGDGQTERTNQTLEQYLQVYSNYQQDNWLDLLPLAEFTYNNAPSATTGISPFDANKAYHPSISVHLERELASGKAREFAINLDELHTALKEQIRKAQSCYQTSANACCAPAPSFLTGSYAFVKHSFSIPPGCLKNLQKST
;
A
#
# COMPACT_ATOMS: atom_id res chain seq x y z
N MET A 1 -2.01 -2.28 -8.01
CA MET A 1 -2.29 -3.63 -7.48
C MET A 1 -1.22 -4.57 -7.99
N ASP A 2 -0.76 -5.48 -7.15
CA ASP A 2 0.29 -6.44 -7.49
C ASP A 2 0.18 -7.69 -6.59
N PHE A 3 0.93 -8.77 -6.91
CA PHE A 3 0.97 -9.99 -6.13
C PHE A 3 2.34 -10.22 -5.54
N ILE A 4 2.38 -10.58 -4.25
CA ILE A 4 3.53 -11.25 -3.65
C ILE A 4 3.26 -12.74 -3.74
N GLU A 5 4.05 -13.43 -4.55
CA GLU A 5 3.91 -14.86 -4.84
C GLU A 5 5.00 -15.68 -4.13
N GLN A 6 4.95 -17.01 -4.26
CA GLN A 6 5.94 -17.94 -3.73
C GLN A 6 6.08 -17.94 -2.20
N LEU A 7 5.04 -17.56 -1.48
CA LEU A 7 5.02 -17.71 -0.03
C LEU A 7 4.83 -19.17 0.36
N LEU A 8 5.33 -19.52 1.54
CA LEU A 8 5.12 -20.85 2.09
C LEU A 8 3.62 -21.13 2.21
N LYS A 9 3.19 -22.28 1.70
CA LYS A 9 1.78 -22.67 1.73
C LYS A 9 1.29 -22.80 3.16
N LEU A 10 0.37 -21.91 3.54
CA LEU A 10 -0.28 -21.95 4.83
C LEU A 10 -1.79 -22.11 4.64
N SER A 11 -2.36 -23.17 5.18
CA SER A 11 -3.76 -23.55 4.94
C SER A 11 -4.03 -23.73 3.44
N ARG A 12 -4.63 -22.76 2.79
CA ARG A 12 -4.91 -22.75 1.35
C ARG A 12 -4.24 -21.58 0.61
N TYR A 13 -3.47 -20.75 1.29
CA TYR A 13 -2.91 -19.53 0.73
C TYR A 13 -1.43 -19.71 0.40
N THR A 14 -0.99 -19.12 -0.73
CA THR A 14 0.39 -19.18 -1.24
C THR A 14 0.85 -17.80 -1.73
N ALA A 15 -0.05 -16.80 -1.75
CA ALA A 15 0.24 -15.47 -2.26
C ALA A 15 -0.54 -14.40 -1.48
N ILE A 16 -0.14 -13.16 -1.63
CA ILE A 16 -0.83 -11.98 -1.11
C ILE A 16 -1.14 -11.06 -2.28
N LEU A 17 -2.39 -10.65 -2.43
CA LEU A 17 -2.76 -9.55 -3.30
C LEU A 17 -2.60 -8.24 -2.52
N VAL A 18 -1.76 -7.37 -3.02
CA VAL A 18 -1.50 -6.05 -2.46
C VAL A 18 -2.23 -5.00 -3.29
N VAL A 19 -3.05 -4.21 -2.63
CA VAL A 19 -3.77 -3.08 -3.24
C VAL A 19 -3.38 -1.81 -2.51
N VAL A 20 -2.92 -0.80 -3.24
CA VAL A 20 -2.50 0.49 -2.67
C VAL A 20 -3.32 1.61 -3.27
N ASP A 21 -3.87 2.46 -2.44
CA ASP A 21 -4.46 3.73 -2.88
C ASP A 21 -3.35 4.72 -3.25
N CYS A 22 -3.35 5.14 -4.50
CA CYS A 22 -2.32 6.05 -5.02
C CYS A 22 -2.33 7.42 -4.34
N LEU A 23 -3.47 7.91 -3.85
CA LEU A 23 -3.62 9.22 -3.23
C LEU A 23 -3.31 9.18 -1.73
N MET A 24 -4.05 8.38 -0.97
CA MET A 24 -3.96 8.33 0.49
C MET A 24 -2.89 7.34 0.99
N LYS A 25 -2.27 6.56 0.09
CA LYS A 25 -1.24 5.55 0.39
C LYS A 25 -1.73 4.40 1.27
N GLN A 26 -3.04 4.26 1.43
CA GLN A 26 -3.60 3.14 2.17
C GLN A 26 -3.34 1.83 1.45
N ALA A 27 -2.85 0.84 2.17
CA ALA A 27 -2.61 -0.50 1.64
C ALA A 27 -3.64 -1.50 2.21
N ILE A 28 -3.98 -2.48 1.39
CA ILE A 28 -4.84 -3.62 1.75
C ILE A 28 -4.09 -4.88 1.37
N PHE A 29 -3.94 -5.82 2.31
CA PHE A 29 -3.22 -7.08 2.13
C PHE A 29 -4.21 -8.24 2.17
N ILE A 30 -4.42 -8.89 1.02
CA ILE A 30 -5.44 -9.92 0.86
C ILE A 30 -4.77 -11.29 0.62
N PRO A 31 -4.87 -12.25 1.56
CA PRO A 31 -4.33 -13.59 1.35
C PRO A 31 -5.06 -14.29 0.22
N THR A 32 -4.30 -14.89 -0.68
CA THR A 32 -4.81 -15.54 -1.88
C THR A 32 -3.92 -16.70 -2.32
N HIS A 33 -4.13 -17.20 -3.54
CA HIS A 33 -3.32 -18.25 -4.16
C HIS A 33 -2.63 -17.71 -5.43
N ASP A 34 -1.49 -18.24 -5.74
CA ASP A 34 -0.79 -18.04 -7.01
C ASP A 34 -1.62 -18.45 -8.23
N THR A 35 -2.48 -19.46 -8.07
CA THR A 35 -3.37 -19.99 -9.14
C THR A 35 -4.76 -19.35 -9.15
N ILE A 36 -4.94 -18.18 -8.52
CA ILE A 36 -6.24 -17.51 -8.47
C ILE A 36 -6.78 -17.22 -9.88
N THR A 37 -8.05 -17.53 -10.10
CA THR A 37 -8.75 -17.20 -11.35
C THR A 37 -9.20 -15.73 -11.35
N SER A 38 -9.40 -15.15 -12.53
CA SER A 38 -9.91 -13.77 -12.67
C SER A 38 -11.26 -13.54 -12.00
N ASP A 39 -12.12 -14.55 -11.98
CA ASP A 39 -13.43 -14.49 -11.32
C ASP A 39 -13.29 -14.38 -9.80
N ASN A 40 -12.38 -15.17 -9.22
CA ASN A 40 -12.10 -15.12 -7.80
C ASN A 40 -11.34 -13.85 -7.42
N LEU A 41 -10.42 -13.39 -8.26
CA LEU A 41 -9.77 -12.08 -8.09
C LEU A 41 -10.81 -10.95 -8.03
N THR A 42 -11.79 -10.99 -8.92
CA THR A 42 -12.88 -10.02 -8.92
C THR A 42 -13.70 -10.07 -7.63
N LYS A 43 -14.02 -11.27 -7.13
CA LYS A 43 -14.73 -11.42 -5.85
C LYS A 43 -13.93 -10.82 -4.69
N LEU A 44 -12.61 -11.06 -4.66
CA LEU A 44 -11.73 -10.44 -3.65
C LEU A 44 -11.70 -8.92 -3.79
N PHE A 45 -11.61 -8.40 -5.01
CA PHE A 45 -11.65 -6.96 -5.28
C PHE A 45 -12.96 -6.34 -4.79
N VAL A 46 -14.09 -6.94 -5.12
CA VAL A 46 -15.41 -6.46 -4.65
C VAL A 46 -15.52 -6.52 -3.14
N LEU A 47 -15.06 -7.61 -2.51
CA LEU A 47 -15.17 -7.81 -1.06
C LEU A 47 -14.26 -6.87 -0.25
N HIS A 48 -13.02 -6.67 -0.69
CA HIS A 48 -12.02 -5.97 0.12
C HIS A 48 -11.80 -4.52 -0.31
N VAL A 49 -12.05 -4.18 -1.57
CA VAL A 49 -11.82 -2.84 -2.10
C VAL A 49 -13.14 -2.11 -2.31
N PHE A 50 -13.98 -2.60 -3.24
CA PHE A 50 -15.22 -1.93 -3.60
C PHE A 50 -16.16 -1.72 -2.42
N SER A 51 -16.40 -2.75 -1.61
CA SER A 51 -17.34 -2.69 -0.47
C SER A 51 -16.93 -1.70 0.63
N LYS A 52 -15.63 -1.34 0.69
CA LYS A 52 -15.09 -0.47 1.76
C LYS A 52 -14.69 0.92 1.28
N HIS A 53 -14.34 1.06 0.01
CA HIS A 53 -13.71 2.27 -0.53
C HIS A 53 -14.41 2.81 -1.79
N SER A 54 -15.53 2.23 -2.21
CA SER A 54 -16.23 2.53 -3.46
C SER A 54 -15.48 2.10 -4.73
N VAL A 55 -16.03 2.44 -5.90
CA VAL A 55 -15.41 2.13 -7.20
C VAL A 55 -14.25 3.08 -7.46
N PRO A 56 -13.02 2.58 -7.66
CA PRO A 56 -11.91 3.44 -8.04
C PRO A 56 -12.06 3.93 -9.47
N SER A 57 -11.72 5.18 -9.72
CA SER A 57 -11.71 5.73 -11.09
C SER A 57 -10.63 5.11 -11.98
N HIS A 58 -9.51 4.72 -11.39
CA HIS A 58 -8.35 4.14 -12.09
C HIS A 58 -7.81 2.97 -11.30
N VAL A 59 -7.43 1.91 -12.00
CA VAL A 59 -6.73 0.76 -11.42
C VAL A 59 -5.48 0.51 -12.25
N THR A 60 -4.32 0.55 -11.61
CA THR A 60 -3.03 0.22 -12.21
C THR A 60 -2.58 -1.15 -11.71
N SER A 61 -2.15 -2.02 -12.61
CA SER A 61 -1.57 -3.32 -12.29
C SER A 61 -0.53 -3.68 -13.34
N ASP A 62 0.25 -4.72 -13.07
CA ASP A 62 1.10 -5.33 -14.08
C ASP A 62 0.30 -5.98 -15.22
N CYS A 63 1.01 -6.44 -16.26
CA CYS A 63 0.41 -7.17 -17.37
C CYS A 63 0.16 -8.65 -17.05
N GLY A 64 0.00 -9.04 -15.80
CA GLY A 64 -0.30 -10.41 -15.41
C GLY A 64 -1.60 -10.91 -16.06
N SER A 65 -1.62 -12.16 -16.51
CA SER A 65 -2.78 -12.75 -17.20
C SER A 65 -4.08 -12.66 -16.41
N LYS A 66 -3.98 -12.61 -15.10
CA LYS A 66 -5.12 -12.50 -14.17
C LYS A 66 -5.81 -11.13 -14.29
N PHE A 67 -5.04 -10.04 -14.44
CA PHE A 67 -5.56 -8.68 -14.56
C PHE A 67 -6.01 -8.35 -16.00
N ILE A 68 -5.32 -8.89 -17.00
CA ILE A 68 -5.65 -8.66 -18.43
C ILE A 68 -6.88 -9.46 -18.86
N SER A 69 -7.39 -10.37 -18.03
CA SER A 69 -8.48 -11.25 -18.37
C SER A 69 -9.71 -10.49 -18.90
N HIS A 70 -10.43 -11.12 -19.80
CA HIS A 70 -11.67 -10.57 -20.35
C HIS A 70 -12.69 -10.23 -19.26
N PHE A 71 -12.75 -11.06 -18.22
CA PHE A 71 -13.68 -10.87 -17.12
C PHE A 71 -13.39 -9.61 -16.32
N PHE A 72 -12.14 -9.39 -15.91
CA PHE A 72 -11.72 -8.21 -15.15
C PHE A 72 -11.87 -6.92 -15.98
N ARG A 73 -11.55 -6.99 -17.27
CA ARG A 73 -11.79 -5.88 -18.21
C ARG A 73 -13.26 -5.55 -18.37
N SER A 74 -14.12 -6.58 -18.46
CA SER A 74 -15.57 -6.39 -18.57
C SER A 74 -16.14 -5.77 -17.29
N LEU A 75 -15.68 -6.19 -16.13
CA LEU A 75 -16.03 -5.57 -14.86
C LEU A 75 -15.60 -4.10 -14.82
N GLY A 76 -14.36 -3.81 -15.20
CA GLY A 76 -13.85 -2.44 -15.28
C GLY A 76 -14.73 -1.56 -16.16
N LYS A 77 -15.12 -2.07 -17.31
CA LYS A 77 -16.01 -1.37 -18.24
C LYS A 77 -17.42 -1.17 -17.68
N ALA A 78 -17.97 -2.18 -17.00
CA ALA A 78 -19.30 -2.10 -16.38
C ALA A 78 -19.36 -1.12 -15.20
N LEU A 79 -18.24 -0.94 -14.48
CA LEU A 79 -18.11 -0.03 -13.35
C LEU A 79 -17.49 1.33 -13.74
N ASP A 80 -17.28 1.60 -15.03
CA ASP A 80 -16.62 2.81 -15.54
C ASP A 80 -15.22 3.06 -14.95
N MET A 81 -14.49 1.98 -14.66
CA MET A 81 -13.10 2.04 -14.18
C MET A 81 -12.13 2.09 -15.35
N ARG A 82 -11.14 2.96 -15.29
CA ARG A 82 -10.02 2.96 -16.24
C ARG A 82 -8.94 1.99 -15.77
N LEU A 83 -8.70 0.95 -16.55
CA LEU A 83 -7.67 -0.05 -16.28
C LEU A 83 -6.38 0.33 -17.01
N HIS A 84 -5.31 0.55 -16.27
CA HIS A 84 -3.98 0.84 -16.78
C HIS A 84 -3.06 -0.35 -16.49
N PHE A 85 -2.62 -1.03 -17.55
CA PHE A 85 -1.66 -2.12 -17.45
C PHE A 85 -0.27 -1.58 -17.73
N THR A 86 0.63 -1.68 -16.75
CA THR A 86 2.02 -1.26 -16.92
C THR A 86 2.79 -2.35 -17.67
N LEU A 87 3.33 -1.98 -18.83
CA LEU A 87 4.34 -2.80 -19.50
C LEU A 87 5.62 -2.69 -18.68
N GLY A 88 6.32 -3.80 -18.46
CA GLY A 88 7.50 -3.93 -17.58
C GLY A 88 8.68 -2.96 -17.80
N TYR A 89 8.54 -2.00 -18.71
CA TYR A 89 9.52 -0.95 -19.00
C TYR A 89 9.14 0.45 -18.44
N HIS A 90 8.02 0.57 -17.71
CA HIS A 90 7.60 1.83 -17.08
C HIS A 90 7.41 1.65 -15.57
N PRO A 91 8.49 1.62 -14.77
CA PRO A 91 8.42 1.41 -13.32
C PRO A 91 7.72 2.56 -12.56
N GLU A 92 7.50 3.71 -13.21
CA GLU A 92 6.85 4.86 -12.58
C GLU A 92 5.36 4.62 -12.26
N GLY A 93 4.70 3.72 -13.00
CA GLY A 93 3.27 3.43 -12.84
C GLY A 93 2.94 2.55 -11.64
N ASP A 94 3.86 1.67 -11.23
CA ASP A 94 3.64 0.67 -10.17
C ASP A 94 4.62 0.77 -8.99
N GLY A 95 5.55 1.71 -9.04
CA GLY A 95 6.59 1.89 -8.01
C GLY A 95 6.06 2.12 -6.58
N GLN A 96 4.79 2.48 -6.41
CA GLN A 96 4.17 2.59 -5.09
C GLN A 96 3.80 1.22 -4.53
N THR A 97 3.19 0.37 -5.35
CA THR A 97 2.82 -1.00 -4.96
C THR A 97 4.07 -1.82 -4.72
N GLU A 98 5.09 -1.68 -5.57
CA GLU A 98 6.38 -2.35 -5.42
C GLU A 98 7.07 -2.00 -4.09
N ARG A 99 7.11 -0.72 -3.71
CA ARG A 99 7.63 -0.31 -2.39
C ARG A 99 6.82 -0.89 -1.24
N THR A 100 5.52 -0.94 -1.38
CA THR A 100 4.65 -1.53 -0.35
C THR A 100 4.92 -3.02 -0.22
N ASN A 101 5.10 -3.73 -1.35
CA ASN A 101 5.48 -5.14 -1.38
C ASN A 101 6.81 -5.35 -0.64
N GLN A 102 7.85 -4.59 -0.97
CA GLN A 102 9.15 -4.66 -0.30
C GLN A 102 9.03 -4.43 1.21
N THR A 103 8.23 -3.45 1.63
CA THR A 103 8.00 -3.18 3.06
C THR A 103 7.30 -4.35 3.74
N LEU A 104 6.27 -4.93 3.10
CA LEU A 104 5.55 -6.08 3.64
C LEU A 104 6.44 -7.33 3.70
N GLU A 105 7.23 -7.60 2.67
CA GLU A 105 8.17 -8.72 2.64
C GLU A 105 9.21 -8.60 3.76
N GLN A 106 9.79 -7.44 3.95
CA GLN A 106 10.73 -7.19 5.05
C GLN A 106 10.06 -7.40 6.41
N TYR A 107 8.83 -6.93 6.55
CA TYR A 107 8.05 -7.16 7.75
C TYR A 107 7.87 -8.65 8.02
N LEU A 108 7.40 -9.40 7.03
CA LEU A 108 7.20 -10.83 7.18
C LEU A 108 8.50 -11.57 7.45
N GLN A 109 9.62 -11.19 6.83
CA GLN A 109 10.94 -11.77 7.10
C GLN A 109 11.40 -11.57 8.54
N VAL A 110 11.12 -10.41 9.14
CA VAL A 110 11.56 -10.08 10.51
C VAL A 110 10.69 -10.76 11.57
N TYR A 111 9.38 -10.84 11.32
CA TYR A 111 8.42 -11.25 12.35
C TYR A 111 7.88 -12.67 12.18
N SER A 112 8.07 -13.27 11.02
CA SER A 112 7.74 -14.70 10.88
C SER A 112 8.66 -15.55 11.73
N ASN A 113 8.10 -16.62 12.27
CA ASN A 113 8.90 -17.63 12.95
C ASN A 113 9.91 -18.28 11.96
N TYR A 114 10.86 -19.05 12.50
CA TYR A 114 11.88 -19.71 11.69
C TYR A 114 11.29 -20.63 10.60
N GLN A 115 10.12 -21.21 10.83
CA GLN A 115 9.41 -22.07 9.88
C GLN A 115 8.57 -21.30 8.87
N GLN A 116 8.39 -19.99 9.07
CA GLN A 116 7.58 -19.09 8.23
C GLN A 116 6.12 -19.53 8.05
N ASP A 117 5.59 -20.28 9.03
CA ASP A 117 4.24 -20.84 8.99
C ASP A 117 3.19 -20.01 9.72
N ASN A 118 3.50 -18.76 10.05
CA ASN A 118 2.61 -17.80 10.74
C ASN A 118 2.37 -16.49 9.97
N TRP A 119 2.81 -16.41 8.71
CA TRP A 119 2.69 -15.15 7.95
C TRP A 119 1.23 -14.68 7.79
N LEU A 120 0.29 -15.62 7.72
CA LEU A 120 -1.13 -15.30 7.59
C LEU A 120 -1.68 -14.57 8.82
N ASP A 121 -1.25 -14.97 10.01
CA ASP A 121 -1.69 -14.36 11.27
C ASP A 121 -1.07 -12.97 11.47
N LEU A 122 0.10 -12.73 10.87
CA LEU A 122 0.77 -11.44 10.90
C LEU A 122 0.17 -10.41 9.93
N LEU A 123 -0.55 -10.86 8.91
CA LEU A 123 -1.02 -9.98 7.83
C LEU A 123 -1.94 -8.85 8.31
N PRO A 124 -2.95 -9.09 9.19
CA PRO A 124 -3.80 -8.01 9.70
C PRO A 124 -3.03 -6.97 10.52
N LEU A 125 -2.00 -7.41 11.25
CA LEU A 125 -1.15 -6.51 12.04
C LEU A 125 -0.23 -5.69 11.13
N ALA A 126 0.32 -6.31 10.09
CA ALA A 126 1.10 -5.64 9.06
C ALA A 126 0.28 -4.55 8.38
N GLU A 127 -0.94 -4.87 7.95
CA GLU A 127 -1.85 -3.91 7.31
C GLU A 127 -2.17 -2.75 8.25
N PHE A 128 -2.55 -3.05 9.48
CA PHE A 128 -2.84 -2.01 10.47
C PHE A 128 -1.64 -1.10 10.72
N THR A 129 -0.47 -1.68 10.94
CA THR A 129 0.75 -0.94 11.27
C THR A 129 1.22 -0.09 10.09
N TYR A 130 1.18 -0.63 8.88
CA TYR A 130 1.49 0.10 7.66
C TYR A 130 0.58 1.33 7.52
N ASN A 131 -0.72 1.15 7.66
CA ASN A 131 -1.71 2.20 7.49
C ASN A 131 -1.72 3.24 8.65
N ASN A 132 -1.15 2.89 9.80
CA ASN A 132 -1.05 3.78 10.95
C ASN A 132 0.32 4.50 11.04
N ALA A 133 1.31 4.11 10.24
CA ALA A 133 2.59 4.77 10.15
C ALA A 133 2.53 5.98 9.20
N PRO A 134 3.21 7.11 9.52
CA PRO A 134 3.30 8.24 8.60
C PRO A 134 3.96 7.82 7.28
N SER A 135 3.32 8.11 6.16
CA SER A 135 3.91 7.90 4.84
C SER A 135 4.98 8.96 4.58
N ALA A 136 6.15 8.55 4.06
CA ALA A 136 7.22 9.48 3.70
C ALA A 136 6.80 10.50 2.62
N THR A 137 5.81 10.16 1.80
CA THR A 137 5.33 11.02 0.72
C THR A 137 4.34 12.08 1.20
N THR A 138 3.43 11.72 2.13
CA THR A 138 2.36 12.61 2.59
C THR A 138 2.64 13.26 3.93
N GLY A 139 3.59 12.71 4.71
CA GLY A 139 3.90 13.15 6.07
C GLY A 139 2.85 12.73 7.12
N ILE A 140 1.72 12.20 6.71
CA ILE A 140 0.63 11.74 7.57
C ILE A 140 0.36 10.25 7.34
N SER A 141 -0.31 9.59 8.30
CA SER A 141 -0.65 8.18 8.14
C SER A 141 -1.80 8.00 7.14
N PRO A 142 -1.83 6.88 6.39
CA PRO A 142 -2.96 6.54 5.53
C PRO A 142 -4.31 6.54 6.26
N PHE A 143 -4.35 6.11 7.51
CA PHE A 143 -5.59 6.18 8.31
C PHE A 143 -6.02 7.61 8.58
N ASP A 144 -5.09 8.49 8.95
CA ASP A 144 -5.41 9.92 9.17
C ASP A 144 -5.86 10.58 7.88
N ALA A 145 -5.15 10.32 6.77
CA ALA A 145 -5.51 10.82 5.46
C ALA A 145 -6.92 10.41 4.99
N ASN A 146 -7.33 9.16 5.28
CA ASN A 146 -8.61 8.61 4.81
C ASN A 146 -9.74 8.79 5.82
N LYS A 147 -9.45 8.70 7.13
CA LYS A 147 -10.47 8.67 8.20
C LYS A 147 -10.43 9.90 9.09
N ALA A 148 -9.45 10.80 8.91
CA ALA A 148 -9.20 11.98 9.73
C ALA A 148 -9.00 11.67 11.24
N TYR A 149 -8.53 10.45 11.56
CA TYR A 149 -8.11 10.10 12.91
C TYR A 149 -7.07 8.98 12.89
N HIS A 150 -6.23 8.92 13.93
CA HIS A 150 -5.30 7.83 14.15
C HIS A 150 -5.96 6.75 15.01
N PRO A 151 -6.21 5.56 14.46
CA PRO A 151 -6.63 4.42 15.27
C PRO A 151 -5.54 4.11 16.30
N SER A 152 -5.91 3.99 17.57
CA SER A 152 -4.98 3.59 18.62
C SER A 152 -5.28 2.16 19.05
N ILE A 153 -4.22 1.35 19.19
CA ILE A 153 -4.28 0.15 19.98
C ILE A 153 -3.85 0.58 21.38
N SER A 154 -4.79 0.85 22.25
CA SER A 154 -4.51 1.13 23.65
C SER A 154 -4.82 -0.09 24.49
N VAL A 155 -3.78 -0.67 25.09
CA VAL A 155 -3.95 -1.74 26.07
C VAL A 155 -4.11 -1.08 27.44
N HIS A 156 -5.31 -1.11 27.97
CA HIS A 156 -5.57 -0.64 29.34
C HIS A 156 -5.24 -1.76 30.33
N LEU A 157 -3.98 -1.84 30.73
CA LEU A 157 -3.47 -2.84 31.68
C LEU A 157 -4.13 -2.71 33.06
N GLU A 158 -4.67 -1.53 33.37
CA GLU A 158 -5.37 -1.24 34.63
C GLU A 158 -6.79 -1.85 34.69
N ARG A 159 -7.36 -2.24 33.55
CA ARG A 159 -8.66 -2.93 33.56
C ARG A 159 -8.46 -4.40 33.93
N GLU A 160 -9.22 -4.85 34.92
CA GLU A 160 -9.31 -6.27 35.22
C GLU A 160 -9.87 -7.02 34.01
N LEU A 161 -8.99 -7.71 33.30
CA LEU A 161 -9.41 -8.61 32.23
C LEU A 161 -9.84 -9.93 32.84
N ALA A 162 -11.01 -10.42 32.44
CA ALA A 162 -11.63 -11.63 32.95
C ALA A 162 -10.81 -12.92 32.73
N SER A 163 -9.78 -12.87 31.86
CA SER A 163 -8.92 -13.99 31.53
C SER A 163 -7.44 -13.56 31.45
N GLY A 164 -6.58 -14.31 32.17
CA GLY A 164 -5.13 -14.12 32.09
C GLY A 164 -4.57 -14.25 30.68
N LYS A 165 -5.11 -15.18 29.88
CA LYS A 165 -4.72 -15.36 28.47
C LYS A 165 -5.08 -14.16 27.59
N ALA A 166 -6.23 -13.53 27.85
CA ALA A 166 -6.63 -12.33 27.12
C ALA A 166 -5.71 -11.13 27.44
N ARG A 167 -5.25 -11.04 28.69
CA ARG A 167 -4.30 -10.01 29.13
C ARG A 167 -2.93 -10.21 28.47
N GLU A 168 -2.43 -11.43 28.49
CA GLU A 168 -1.17 -11.80 27.82
C GLU A 168 -1.21 -11.52 26.33
N PHE A 169 -2.31 -11.91 25.66
CA PHE A 169 -2.52 -11.61 24.25
C PHE A 169 -2.53 -10.10 23.96
N ALA A 170 -3.21 -9.31 24.80
CA ALA A 170 -3.27 -7.86 24.65
C ALA A 170 -1.90 -7.19 24.83
N ILE A 171 -1.10 -7.65 25.80
CA ILE A 171 0.28 -7.16 26.01
C ILE A 171 1.14 -7.51 24.80
N ASN A 172 1.13 -8.75 24.35
CA ASN A 172 1.89 -9.19 23.18
C ASN A 172 1.50 -8.40 21.92
N LEU A 173 0.21 -8.08 21.75
CA LEU A 173 -0.27 -7.29 20.62
C LEU A 173 0.27 -5.86 20.65
N ASP A 174 0.30 -5.21 21.82
CA ASP A 174 0.81 -3.85 21.96
C ASP A 174 2.32 -3.77 21.75
N GLU A 175 3.07 -4.71 22.33
CA GLU A 175 4.52 -4.83 22.14
C GLU A 175 4.85 -5.06 20.65
N LEU A 176 4.15 -6.00 20.02
CA LEU A 176 4.31 -6.29 18.62
C LEU A 176 4.00 -5.06 17.75
N HIS A 177 2.87 -4.40 17.98
CA HIS A 177 2.49 -3.20 17.27
C HIS A 177 3.54 -2.09 17.38
N THR A 178 4.08 -1.86 18.58
CA THR A 178 5.11 -0.86 18.82
C THR A 178 6.40 -1.20 18.08
N ALA A 179 6.85 -2.45 18.16
CA ALA A 179 8.04 -2.92 17.45
C ALA A 179 7.87 -2.80 15.92
N LEU A 180 6.68 -3.13 15.39
CA LEU A 180 6.35 -3.03 13.98
C LEU A 180 6.36 -1.61 13.46
N LYS A 181 5.75 -0.69 14.18
CA LYS A 181 5.74 0.73 13.85
C LYS A 181 7.16 1.29 13.74
N GLU A 182 8.05 0.89 14.64
CA GLU A 182 9.45 1.30 14.61
C GLU A 182 10.19 0.72 13.39
N GLN A 183 9.97 -0.55 13.05
CA GLN A 183 10.62 -1.18 11.89
C GLN A 183 10.14 -0.58 10.56
N ILE A 184 8.84 -0.34 10.40
CA ILE A 184 8.32 0.32 9.20
C ILE A 184 8.92 1.73 9.07
N ARG A 185 9.03 2.47 10.17
CA ARG A 185 9.64 3.79 10.19
C ARG A 185 11.12 3.75 9.77
N LYS A 186 11.89 2.75 10.26
CA LYS A 186 13.28 2.53 9.84
C LYS A 186 13.40 2.21 8.36
N ALA A 187 12.54 1.30 7.86
CA ALA A 187 12.51 0.95 6.44
C ALA A 187 12.20 2.18 5.57
N GLN A 188 11.17 2.95 5.91
CA GLN A 188 10.81 4.19 5.21
C GLN A 188 11.97 5.20 5.19
N SER A 189 12.66 5.40 6.33
CA SER A 189 13.83 6.29 6.42
C SER A 189 14.98 5.81 5.56
N CYS A 190 15.26 4.51 5.53
CA CYS A 190 16.29 3.92 4.69
C CYS A 190 15.99 4.13 3.19
N TYR A 191 14.76 3.88 2.76
CA TYR A 191 14.35 4.14 1.38
C TYR A 191 14.42 5.60 0.99
N GLN A 192 13.98 6.50 1.88
CA GLN A 192 14.07 7.94 1.64
C GLN A 192 15.53 8.39 1.48
N THR A 193 16.41 7.92 2.33
CA THR A 193 17.86 8.24 2.26
C THR A 193 18.46 7.72 0.95
N SER A 194 18.15 6.48 0.59
CA SER A 194 18.64 5.86 -0.65
C SER A 194 18.10 6.57 -1.89
N ALA A 195 16.81 6.89 -1.92
CA ALA A 195 16.19 7.63 -3.01
C ALA A 195 16.78 9.05 -3.15
N ASN A 196 16.96 9.75 -2.02
CA ASN A 196 17.55 11.09 -2.03
C ASN A 196 19.02 11.09 -2.46
N ALA A 197 19.77 10.03 -2.18
CA ALA A 197 21.16 9.90 -2.64
C ALA A 197 21.27 9.79 -4.18
N CYS A 198 20.23 9.25 -4.82
CA CYS A 198 20.15 9.12 -6.28
C CYS A 198 19.49 10.34 -6.95
N CYS A 199 18.87 11.24 -6.19
CA CYS A 199 18.20 12.43 -6.70
C CYS A 199 19.17 13.60 -6.78
N ALA A 200 19.18 14.30 -7.93
CA ALA A 200 19.81 15.61 -8.00
C ALA A 200 19.06 16.60 -7.08
N PRO A 201 19.78 17.53 -6.41
CA PRO A 201 19.14 18.54 -5.58
C PRO A 201 18.13 19.31 -6.44
N ALA A 202 16.93 19.54 -5.88
CA ALA A 202 15.90 20.29 -6.58
C ALA A 202 16.42 21.69 -6.94
N PRO A 203 16.29 22.13 -8.19
CA PRO A 203 16.69 23.48 -8.57
C PRO A 203 15.85 24.50 -7.78
N SER A 204 16.52 25.48 -7.16
CA SER A 204 15.84 26.58 -6.48
C SER A 204 15.45 27.62 -7.51
N PHE A 205 14.16 27.91 -7.63
CA PHE A 205 13.65 28.97 -8.49
C PHE A 205 13.28 30.19 -7.63
N LEU A 206 13.75 31.36 -8.04
CA LEU A 206 13.29 32.61 -7.47
C LEU A 206 11.96 33.01 -8.12
N THR A 207 11.10 33.69 -7.38
CA THR A 207 9.85 34.22 -7.91
C THR A 207 10.14 35.13 -9.13
N GLY A 208 9.57 34.79 -10.28
CA GLY A 208 9.82 35.49 -11.55
C GLY A 208 10.88 34.85 -12.46
N SER A 209 11.54 33.78 -12.06
CA SER A 209 12.45 33.05 -12.95
C SER A 209 11.70 32.20 -13.98
N TYR A 210 12.26 32.10 -15.18
CA TYR A 210 11.73 31.26 -16.25
C TYR A 210 12.34 29.88 -16.14
N ALA A 211 11.49 28.83 -16.22
CA ALA A 211 11.93 27.45 -16.27
C ALA A 211 11.51 26.79 -17.60
N PHE A 212 12.44 26.09 -18.23
CA PHE A 212 12.12 25.27 -19.41
C PHE A 212 11.65 23.89 -18.96
N VAL A 213 10.39 23.56 -19.27
CA VAL A 213 9.83 22.23 -19.04
C VAL A 213 10.02 21.40 -20.30
N LYS A 214 10.72 20.26 -20.18
CA LYS A 214 10.88 19.34 -21.29
C LYS A 214 9.50 18.77 -21.68
N HIS A 215 9.15 18.89 -22.96
CA HIS A 215 7.82 18.55 -23.52
C HIS A 215 7.40 17.06 -23.35
N SER A 216 8.22 16.21 -22.76
CA SER A 216 7.87 14.82 -22.46
C SER A 216 6.94 14.65 -21.26
N PHE A 217 6.72 15.70 -20.48
CA PHE A 217 5.69 15.72 -19.43
C PHE A 217 4.47 16.48 -19.98
N SER A 218 3.46 15.75 -20.41
CA SER A 218 2.16 16.36 -20.70
C SER A 218 1.51 16.81 -19.39
N ILE A 219 1.74 18.05 -19.03
CA ILE A 219 1.00 18.69 -17.93
C ILE A 219 -0.46 18.77 -18.40
N PRO A 220 -1.42 18.21 -17.65
CA PRO A 220 -2.82 18.34 -17.99
C PRO A 220 -3.21 19.81 -18.14
N PRO A 221 -4.06 20.18 -19.11
CA PRO A 221 -4.36 21.59 -19.45
C PRO A 221 -4.95 22.45 -18.31
N GLY A 222 -5.20 21.88 -17.14
CA GLY A 222 -5.73 22.58 -15.96
C GLY A 222 -4.68 23.15 -15.01
N CYS A 223 -3.43 22.67 -15.03
CA CYS A 223 -2.41 23.09 -14.04
C CYS A 223 -1.75 24.43 -14.35
N LEU A 224 -1.82 24.91 -15.59
CA LEU A 224 -1.18 26.18 -15.99
C LEU A 224 -1.95 27.43 -15.55
N LYS A 225 -3.23 27.31 -15.18
CA LYS A 225 -4.05 28.48 -14.80
C LYS A 225 -3.77 29.01 -13.39
N ASN A 226 -3.09 28.27 -12.54
CA ASN A 226 -2.84 28.68 -11.15
C ASN A 226 -1.46 29.36 -10.94
N LEU A 227 -0.57 29.28 -11.92
CA LEU A 227 0.74 29.96 -11.85
C LEU A 227 0.71 31.46 -12.26
N GLN A 228 -0.40 31.91 -12.88
CA GLN A 228 -0.54 33.31 -13.31
C GLN A 228 -1.36 34.19 -12.36
N LYS A 229 -1.81 33.70 -11.20
CA LYS A 229 -2.68 34.44 -10.27
C LYS A 229 -2.06 34.78 -8.92
N SER A 230 -0.76 34.73 -8.77
CA SER A 230 -0.07 35.28 -7.60
C SER A 230 0.94 36.36 -8.07
N THR A 231 0.42 37.48 -8.49
CA THR A 231 1.06 38.80 -8.45
C THR A 231 0.31 39.63 -7.44
#